data_1325affbd1a4f75d6eed685432a1a0cf
#
_entry.id   1325affbd1a4f75d6eed685432a1a0cf
#
_cell.length_a   1.000
_cell.length_b   1.000
_cell.length_c   1.000
_cell.angle_alpha   90.00
_cell.angle_beta   90.00
_cell.angle_gamma   90.00
#
_symmetry.space_group_name_H-M   'P 1'
#
loop_
_entity.id
_entity.type
_entity.pdbx_description
1 polymer ?
#
loop_
_entity_poly.entity_id
_entity_poly.type
_entity_poly.pdbx_seq_one_letter_code
_entity_poly.pdbx_strand_id
1 'polypeptide(L)'
;MNWVDLALLLVVLLAIWSGWRSGFILGVLDLINWIGSVLLGFLFYPYLARFLQMIFPALGTWLLPLSFIITIILARLLIGVITSRISWAAGRAHDSPLNHFLGIVPGFLSGIIWATVISALLLALPLWNNVTNQTRNSRIANKLSTEVDWVNEKFSPVFDKAVQQTINNLTIHPASNESVKLPFKDDHPEVRADLEAQMLELVNEERIQRGLRPLQADPEMTEVARAHSKDMFARGYFAHFTPEGKSPFDRMDAAHVQYSTAGENLALAHSLSIAHNGLMNSPGHRANILNPAFGRVGIGILDGGFYGLMVSQEFRN
;
A
#
# COMPACT_ATOMS: atom_id res chain seq x y z
N MET A 1 -9.15 20.16 6.00
CA MET A 1 -9.77 18.98 6.65
C MET A 1 -10.91 18.53 5.77
N ASN A 2 -10.95 17.26 5.44
CA ASN A 2 -12.03 16.64 4.69
C ASN A 2 -12.86 15.70 5.59
N TRP A 3 -13.86 15.01 5.04
CA TRP A 3 -14.72 14.13 5.84
C TRP A 3 -13.96 12.92 6.43
N VAL A 4 -12.87 12.45 5.79
CA VAL A 4 -12.00 11.39 6.32
C VAL A 4 -11.28 11.87 7.58
N ASP A 5 -10.76 13.12 7.57
CA ASP A 5 -10.17 13.73 8.78
C ASP A 5 -11.19 13.76 9.94
N LEU A 6 -12.44 14.13 9.64
CA LEU A 6 -13.52 14.16 10.64
C LEU A 6 -13.86 12.75 11.15
N ALA A 7 -13.90 11.77 10.26
CA ALA A 7 -14.16 10.37 10.65
C ALA A 7 -13.04 9.82 11.56
N LEU A 8 -11.77 10.06 11.21
CA LEU A 8 -10.63 9.65 12.03
C LEU A 8 -10.62 10.36 13.40
N LEU A 9 -10.93 11.66 13.41
CA LEU A 9 -11.11 12.39 14.69
C LEU A 9 -12.23 11.80 15.52
N LEU A 10 -13.36 11.45 14.92
CA LEU A 10 -14.48 10.80 15.60
C LEU A 10 -14.06 9.46 16.20
N VAL A 11 -13.26 8.65 15.50
CA VAL A 11 -12.71 7.38 16.03
C VAL A 11 -11.91 7.66 17.32
N VAL A 12 -11.03 8.66 17.29
CA VAL A 12 -10.24 9.02 18.48
C VAL A 12 -11.14 9.49 19.63
N LEU A 13 -12.14 10.34 19.35
CA LEU A 13 -13.07 10.83 20.37
C LEU A 13 -13.92 9.70 20.98
N LEU A 14 -14.40 8.77 20.16
CA LEU A 14 -15.14 7.59 20.64
C LEU A 14 -14.25 6.68 21.49
N ALA A 15 -12.98 6.50 21.13
CA ALA A 15 -12.03 5.74 21.91
C ALA A 15 -11.73 6.41 23.27
N ILE A 16 -11.59 7.74 23.32
CA ILE A 16 -11.46 8.52 24.55
C ILE A 16 -12.69 8.32 25.43
N TRP A 17 -13.87 8.45 24.86
CA TRP A 17 -15.13 8.25 25.59
C TRP A 17 -15.27 6.82 26.12
N SER A 18 -14.91 5.82 25.32
CA SER A 18 -14.86 4.42 25.74
C SER A 18 -13.86 4.22 26.89
N GLY A 19 -12.65 4.81 26.77
CA GLY A 19 -11.63 4.75 27.82
C GLY A 19 -12.08 5.40 29.14
N TRP A 20 -12.77 6.55 29.06
CA TRP A 20 -13.40 7.16 30.26
C TRP A 20 -14.44 6.22 30.88
N ARG A 21 -15.29 5.58 30.11
CA ARG A 21 -16.29 4.62 30.61
C ARG A 21 -15.66 3.37 31.24
N SER A 22 -14.66 2.82 30.59
CA SER A 22 -13.97 1.59 31.05
C SER A 22 -13.01 1.82 32.21
N GLY A 23 -12.45 3.04 32.29
CA GLY A 23 -11.47 3.42 33.29
C GLY A 23 -10.04 3.05 32.90
N PHE A 24 -9.09 3.58 33.65
CA PHE A 24 -7.65 3.47 33.41
C PHE A 24 -7.16 2.01 33.44
N ILE A 25 -7.58 1.26 34.47
CA ILE A 25 -7.10 -0.11 34.69
C ILE A 25 -7.44 -0.99 33.49
N LEU A 26 -8.70 -1.00 33.06
CA LEU A 26 -9.13 -1.80 31.91
C LEU A 26 -8.51 -1.29 30.61
N GLY A 27 -8.43 0.03 30.44
CA GLY A 27 -7.82 0.62 29.25
C GLY A 27 -6.34 0.26 29.10
N VAL A 28 -5.56 0.27 30.18
CA VAL A 28 -4.16 -0.16 30.19
C VAL A 28 -4.04 -1.66 29.91
N LEU A 29 -4.88 -2.49 30.52
CA LEU A 29 -4.87 -3.94 30.28
C LEU A 29 -5.22 -4.27 28.83
N ASP A 30 -6.12 -3.52 28.19
CA ASP A 30 -6.44 -3.69 26.78
C ASP A 30 -5.27 -3.26 25.87
N LEU A 31 -4.61 -2.14 26.18
CA LEU A 31 -3.37 -1.73 25.47
C LEU A 31 -2.27 -2.77 25.60
N ILE A 32 -2.05 -3.31 26.80
CA ILE A 32 -1.08 -4.39 27.03
C ILE A 32 -1.44 -5.62 26.19
N ASN A 33 -2.73 -5.97 26.13
CA ASN A 33 -3.19 -7.09 25.32
C ASN A 33 -2.94 -6.85 23.82
N TRP A 34 -3.24 -5.65 23.30
CA TRP A 34 -2.99 -5.31 21.90
C TRP A 34 -1.50 -5.28 21.56
N ILE A 35 -0.71 -4.47 22.26
CA ILE A 35 0.71 -4.29 22.00
C ILE A 35 1.46 -5.60 22.26
N GLY A 36 1.16 -6.26 23.37
CA GLY A 36 1.78 -7.53 23.76
C GLY A 36 1.50 -8.64 22.73
N SER A 37 0.27 -8.73 22.21
CA SER A 37 -0.04 -9.74 21.19
C SER A 37 0.70 -9.50 19.88
N VAL A 38 0.88 -8.25 19.45
CA VAL A 38 1.68 -7.91 18.25
C VAL A 38 3.17 -8.23 18.48
N LEU A 39 3.72 -7.87 19.64
CA LEU A 39 5.12 -8.19 19.98
C LEU A 39 5.37 -9.70 20.03
N LEU A 40 4.47 -10.46 20.67
CA LEU A 40 4.54 -11.91 20.67
C LEU A 40 4.34 -12.49 19.27
N GLY A 41 3.50 -11.84 18.46
CA GLY A 41 3.34 -12.14 17.04
C GLY A 41 4.69 -12.13 16.33
N PHE A 42 5.44 -11.03 16.42
CA PHE A 42 6.76 -10.90 15.81
C PHE A 42 7.79 -11.89 16.37
N LEU A 43 7.71 -12.22 17.65
CA LEU A 43 8.67 -13.13 18.28
C LEU A 43 8.42 -14.59 17.89
N PHE A 44 7.18 -15.02 17.79
CA PHE A 44 6.82 -16.43 17.68
C PHE A 44 6.31 -16.87 16.29
N TYR A 45 5.93 -15.95 15.38
CA TYR A 45 5.45 -16.37 14.05
C TYR A 45 6.44 -17.25 13.27
N PRO A 46 7.79 -17.10 13.36
CA PRO A 46 8.70 -17.94 12.59
C PRO A 46 8.66 -19.41 13.04
N TYR A 47 8.37 -19.65 14.32
CA TYR A 47 8.24 -21.01 14.86
C TYR A 47 6.95 -21.67 14.37
N LEU A 48 5.84 -20.91 14.41
CA LEU A 48 4.57 -21.39 13.86
C LEU A 48 4.66 -21.61 12.35
N ALA A 49 5.34 -20.72 11.62
CA ALA A 49 5.54 -20.87 10.19
C ALA A 49 6.28 -22.16 9.84
N ARG A 50 7.36 -22.51 10.57
CA ARG A 50 8.04 -23.79 10.37
C ARG A 50 7.13 -25.00 10.63
N PHE A 51 6.31 -24.93 11.67
CA PHE A 51 5.35 -26.00 11.98
C PHE A 51 4.27 -26.11 10.89
N LEU A 52 3.67 -24.99 10.46
CA LEU A 52 2.67 -24.99 9.40
C LEU A 52 3.24 -25.42 8.04
N GLN A 53 4.51 -25.13 7.76
CA GLN A 53 5.16 -25.57 6.52
C GLN A 53 5.23 -27.10 6.40
N MET A 54 5.38 -27.82 7.53
CA MET A 54 5.40 -29.29 7.54
C MET A 54 4.02 -29.88 7.21
N ILE A 55 2.93 -29.20 7.59
CA ILE A 55 1.55 -29.68 7.43
C ILE A 55 0.93 -29.17 6.13
N PHE A 56 1.22 -27.92 5.77
CA PHE A 56 0.60 -27.22 4.64
C PHE A 56 1.64 -26.57 3.71
N PRO A 57 2.50 -27.37 3.02
CA PRO A 57 3.53 -26.84 2.13
C PRO A 57 2.96 -26.01 0.96
N ALA A 58 1.68 -26.23 0.61
CA ALA A 58 0.99 -25.52 -0.46
C ALA A 58 0.71 -24.03 -0.17
N LEU A 59 0.85 -23.57 1.08
CA LEU A 59 0.61 -22.14 1.44
C LEU A 59 1.63 -21.18 0.81
N GLY A 60 2.81 -21.67 0.42
CA GLY A 60 3.82 -20.89 -0.28
C GLY A 60 4.16 -19.58 0.44
N THR A 61 4.08 -18.47 -0.28
CA THR A 61 4.41 -17.12 0.24
C THR A 61 3.44 -16.60 1.28
N TRP A 62 2.21 -17.13 1.34
CA TRP A 62 1.21 -16.76 2.34
C TRP A 62 1.46 -17.39 3.72
N LEU A 63 2.42 -18.31 3.80
CA LEU A 63 2.76 -19.01 5.04
C LEU A 63 3.16 -18.04 6.17
N LEU A 64 4.04 -17.08 5.90
CA LEU A 64 4.50 -16.11 6.90
C LEU A 64 3.37 -15.17 7.37
N PRO A 65 2.61 -14.50 6.49
CA PRO A 65 1.48 -13.68 6.88
C PRO A 65 0.43 -14.42 7.71
N LEU A 66 0.05 -15.62 7.30
CA LEU A 66 -0.94 -16.43 8.03
C LEU A 66 -0.41 -16.85 9.40
N SER A 67 0.86 -17.29 9.48
CA SER A 67 1.49 -17.64 10.76
C SER A 67 1.54 -16.45 11.70
N PHE A 68 1.83 -15.26 11.20
CA PHE A 68 1.86 -14.03 11.99
C PHE A 68 0.47 -13.70 12.56
N ILE A 69 -0.56 -13.72 11.72
CA ILE A 69 -1.95 -13.45 12.14
C ILE A 69 -2.41 -14.47 13.19
N ILE A 70 -2.18 -15.76 12.94
CA ILE A 70 -2.57 -16.83 13.87
C ILE A 70 -1.85 -16.66 15.20
N THR A 71 -0.54 -16.33 15.18
CA THR A 71 0.23 -16.10 16.40
C THR A 71 -0.29 -14.91 17.20
N ILE A 72 -0.66 -13.81 16.54
CA ILE A 72 -1.30 -12.66 17.22
C ILE A 72 -2.61 -13.08 17.88
N ILE A 73 -3.46 -13.83 17.19
CA ILE A 73 -4.74 -14.29 17.74
C ILE A 73 -4.51 -15.15 18.98
N LEU A 74 -3.59 -16.11 18.91
CA LEU A 74 -3.27 -17.00 20.04
C LEU A 74 -2.67 -16.23 21.22
N ALA A 75 -1.74 -15.31 20.94
CA ALA A 75 -1.15 -14.44 21.95
C ALA A 75 -2.20 -13.55 22.63
N ARG A 76 -3.13 -12.99 21.84
CA ARG A 76 -4.23 -12.16 22.35
C ARG A 76 -5.16 -12.95 23.27
N LEU A 77 -5.49 -14.18 22.93
CA LEU A 77 -6.27 -15.07 23.79
C LEU A 77 -5.54 -15.39 25.11
N LEU A 78 -4.24 -15.70 25.02
CA LEU A 78 -3.42 -16.00 26.19
C LEU A 78 -3.29 -14.81 27.15
N ILE A 79 -2.92 -13.63 26.60
CA ILE A 79 -2.82 -12.39 27.39
C ILE A 79 -4.20 -12.02 27.95
N GLY A 80 -5.28 -12.21 27.18
CA GLY A 80 -6.66 -11.95 27.57
C GLY A 80 -7.07 -12.76 28.82
N VAL A 81 -6.65 -14.01 28.93
CA VAL A 81 -6.86 -14.82 30.13
C VAL A 81 -6.13 -14.23 31.34
N ILE A 82 -4.89 -13.77 31.17
CA ILE A 82 -4.10 -13.17 32.24
C ILE A 82 -4.71 -11.83 32.68
N THR A 83 -5.00 -10.95 31.69
CA THR A 83 -5.57 -9.62 31.96
C THR A 83 -6.96 -9.69 32.61
N SER A 84 -7.79 -10.68 32.25
CA SER A 84 -9.09 -10.90 32.89
C SER A 84 -8.95 -11.27 34.36
N ARG A 85 -7.94 -12.06 34.76
CA ARG A 85 -7.66 -12.38 36.17
C ARG A 85 -7.23 -11.13 36.97
N ILE A 86 -6.37 -10.29 36.36
CA ILE A 86 -5.94 -9.03 36.97
C ILE A 86 -7.12 -8.07 37.15
N SER A 87 -7.96 -7.95 36.10
CA SER A 87 -9.17 -7.14 36.14
C SER A 87 -10.10 -7.56 37.29
N TRP A 88 -10.36 -8.86 37.42
CA TRP A 88 -11.20 -9.40 38.50
C TRP A 88 -10.60 -9.10 39.88
N ALA A 89 -9.28 -9.19 40.06
CA ALA A 89 -8.59 -8.92 41.31
C ALA A 89 -8.61 -7.42 41.70
N ALA A 90 -8.73 -6.52 40.73
CA ALA A 90 -8.80 -5.06 40.99
C ALA A 90 -10.13 -4.61 41.65
N GLY A 91 -11.16 -5.43 41.59
CA GLY A 91 -12.41 -5.26 42.35
C GLY A 91 -13.01 -3.84 42.26
N ARG A 92 -13.34 -3.22 43.43
CA ARG A 92 -13.96 -1.90 43.49
C ARG A 92 -13.11 -0.72 43.01
N ALA A 93 -11.81 -0.94 42.73
CA ALA A 93 -10.96 0.13 42.20
C ALA A 93 -11.42 0.59 40.81
N HIS A 94 -12.17 -0.26 40.09
CA HIS A 94 -12.75 0.09 38.80
C HIS A 94 -13.78 1.23 38.89
N ASP A 95 -14.53 1.32 39.99
CA ASP A 95 -15.66 2.24 40.13
C ASP A 95 -15.24 3.64 40.62
N SER A 96 -13.94 3.87 40.87
CA SER A 96 -13.47 5.16 41.35
C SER A 96 -13.54 6.25 40.25
N PRO A 97 -14.00 7.47 40.59
CA PRO A 97 -14.03 8.59 39.64
C PRO A 97 -12.65 8.90 39.03
N LEU A 98 -11.59 8.73 39.82
CA LEU A 98 -10.22 8.93 39.36
C LEU A 98 -9.84 7.91 38.32
N ASN A 99 -10.23 6.62 38.47
CA ASN A 99 -9.99 5.58 37.48
C ASN A 99 -10.67 5.90 36.13
N HIS A 100 -11.91 6.41 36.18
CA HIS A 100 -12.62 6.82 34.96
C HIS A 100 -11.96 8.02 34.30
N PHE A 101 -11.57 9.05 35.07
CA PHE A 101 -10.90 10.23 34.53
C PHE A 101 -9.55 9.85 33.87
N LEU A 102 -8.72 9.07 34.52
CA LEU A 102 -7.44 8.62 33.98
C LEU A 102 -7.61 7.68 32.79
N GLY A 103 -8.76 7.03 32.62
CA GLY A 103 -9.10 6.19 31.47
C GLY A 103 -9.08 6.92 30.12
N ILE A 104 -9.15 8.26 30.12
CA ILE A 104 -8.98 9.10 28.93
C ILE A 104 -7.63 8.84 28.28
N VAL A 105 -6.56 8.60 29.06
CA VAL A 105 -5.20 8.42 28.53
C VAL A 105 -5.09 7.14 27.71
N PRO A 106 -5.37 5.93 28.22
CA PRO A 106 -5.35 4.72 27.41
C PRO A 106 -6.38 4.76 26.28
N GLY A 107 -7.54 5.41 26.47
CA GLY A 107 -8.53 5.63 25.43
C GLY A 107 -7.98 6.47 24.27
N PHE A 108 -7.27 7.54 24.53
CA PHE A 108 -6.61 8.37 23.52
C PHE A 108 -5.54 7.58 22.74
N LEU A 109 -4.68 6.83 23.44
CA LEU A 109 -3.66 6.00 22.79
C LEU A 109 -4.29 4.91 21.91
N SER A 110 -5.32 4.22 22.39
CA SER A 110 -6.09 3.27 21.60
C SER A 110 -6.72 3.93 20.37
N GLY A 111 -7.25 5.15 20.54
CA GLY A 111 -7.84 5.93 19.46
C GLY A 111 -6.83 6.26 18.35
N ILE A 112 -5.62 6.66 18.70
CA ILE A 112 -4.53 6.89 17.73
C ILE A 112 -4.19 5.59 17.01
N ILE A 113 -4.01 4.47 17.72
CA ILE A 113 -3.71 3.17 17.12
C ILE A 113 -4.79 2.79 16.10
N TRP A 114 -6.07 2.87 16.48
CA TRP A 114 -7.17 2.56 15.56
C TRP A 114 -7.25 3.52 14.38
N ALA A 115 -7.07 4.83 14.59
CA ALA A 115 -7.03 5.80 13.50
C ALA A 115 -5.89 5.50 12.52
N THR A 116 -4.71 5.09 13.02
CA THR A 116 -3.57 4.68 12.19
C THR A 116 -3.89 3.42 11.39
N VAL A 117 -4.46 2.39 12.01
CA VAL A 117 -4.86 1.15 11.33
C VAL A 117 -5.91 1.43 10.26
N ILE A 118 -6.94 2.22 10.60
CA ILE A 118 -7.99 2.61 9.65
C ILE A 118 -7.41 3.43 8.49
N SER A 119 -6.53 4.40 8.77
CA SER A 119 -5.85 5.18 7.72
C SER A 119 -5.05 4.29 6.79
N ALA A 120 -4.25 3.36 7.33
CA ALA A 120 -3.48 2.41 6.54
C ALA A 120 -4.38 1.52 5.67
N LEU A 121 -5.49 1.01 6.22
CA LEU A 121 -6.46 0.22 5.46
C LEU A 121 -7.17 1.03 4.37
N LEU A 122 -7.58 2.27 4.67
CA LEU A 122 -8.21 3.15 3.69
C LEU A 122 -7.27 3.56 2.55
N LEU A 123 -5.96 3.68 2.83
CA LEU A 123 -4.94 3.97 1.83
C LEU A 123 -4.55 2.72 1.02
N ALA A 124 -4.58 1.54 1.65
CA ALA A 124 -4.21 0.27 1.03
C ALA A 124 -5.36 -0.33 0.20
N LEU A 125 -6.61 -0.13 0.62
CA LEU A 125 -7.78 -0.69 -0.06
C LEU A 125 -8.37 0.34 -1.03
N PRO A 126 -8.55 -0.02 -2.30
CA PRO A 126 -9.26 0.82 -3.26
C PRO A 126 -10.76 0.72 -2.95
N LEU A 127 -11.24 1.62 -2.11
CA LEU A 127 -12.66 1.82 -1.90
C LEU A 127 -13.20 2.71 -3.04
N TRP A 128 -14.50 3.00 -3.06
CA TRP A 128 -15.09 3.89 -4.09
C TRP A 128 -14.23 5.13 -4.35
N ASN A 129 -14.12 5.56 -5.61
CA ASN A 129 -13.26 6.66 -6.08
C ASN A 129 -13.26 7.89 -5.16
N ASN A 130 -14.44 8.28 -4.66
CA ASN A 130 -14.58 9.41 -3.75
C ASN A 130 -13.89 9.18 -2.41
N VAL A 131 -14.01 7.97 -1.82
CA VAL A 131 -13.38 7.63 -0.53
C VAL A 131 -11.86 7.60 -0.68
N THR A 132 -11.36 6.96 -1.73
CA THR A 132 -9.92 6.86 -2.02
C THR A 132 -9.30 8.25 -2.22
N ASN A 133 -9.92 9.11 -3.03
CA ASN A 133 -9.44 10.47 -3.26
C ASN A 133 -9.47 11.32 -1.99
N GLN A 134 -10.53 11.22 -1.20
CA GLN A 134 -10.63 11.95 0.07
C GLN A 134 -9.61 11.44 1.10
N THR A 135 -9.32 10.13 1.12
CA THR A 135 -8.30 9.55 2.03
C THR A 135 -6.90 10.03 1.64
N ARG A 136 -6.56 10.02 0.35
CA ARG A 136 -5.28 10.53 -0.16
C ARG A 136 -5.08 12.02 0.12
N ASN A 137 -6.17 12.80 0.15
CA ASN A 137 -6.17 14.22 0.48
C ASN A 137 -6.38 14.52 1.98
N SER A 138 -6.48 13.49 2.83
CA SER A 138 -6.62 13.66 4.27
C SER A 138 -5.28 14.01 4.91
N ARG A 139 -5.23 15.12 5.65
CA ARG A 139 -4.02 15.53 6.38
C ARG A 139 -3.71 14.59 7.54
N ILE A 140 -4.75 14.08 8.21
CA ILE A 140 -4.60 13.17 9.35
C ILE A 140 -4.15 11.80 8.85
N ALA A 141 -4.78 11.26 7.80
CA ALA A 141 -4.39 9.96 7.24
C ALA A 141 -2.94 9.98 6.74
N ASN A 142 -2.54 11.01 6.00
CA ASN A 142 -1.16 11.14 5.51
C ASN A 142 -0.15 11.32 6.65
N LYS A 143 -0.46 12.14 7.66
CA LYS A 143 0.44 12.30 8.81
C LYS A 143 0.60 11.00 9.60
N LEU A 144 -0.50 10.27 9.83
CA LEU A 144 -0.45 8.97 10.51
C LEU A 144 0.28 7.92 9.67
N SER A 145 0.23 7.98 8.32
CA SER A 145 0.93 7.04 7.45
C SER A 145 2.43 7.32 7.33
N THR A 146 2.87 8.59 7.35
CA THR A 146 4.29 8.95 7.32
C THR A 146 5.05 8.59 8.59
N GLU A 147 4.37 8.54 9.74
CA GLU A 147 4.97 8.05 11.00
C GLU A 147 5.18 6.52 11.00
N VAL A 148 4.79 5.81 9.92
CA VAL A 148 4.70 4.35 9.83
C VAL A 148 5.90 3.72 9.11
N ASP A 149 6.92 4.46 8.68
CA ASP A 149 8.12 3.88 8.05
C ASP A 149 8.78 2.82 8.95
N TRP A 150 8.81 3.06 10.26
CA TRP A 150 9.23 2.07 11.24
C TRP A 150 8.34 0.81 11.25
N VAL A 151 7.02 0.97 11.09
CA VAL A 151 6.08 -0.18 11.01
C VAL A 151 6.36 -0.96 9.74
N ASN A 152 6.52 -0.28 8.60
CA ASN A 152 6.87 -0.92 7.33
C ASN A 152 8.16 -1.75 7.46
N GLU A 153 9.21 -1.20 8.06
CA GLU A 153 10.47 -1.92 8.28
C GLU A 153 10.27 -3.22 9.09
N LYS A 154 9.41 -3.20 10.11
CA LYS A 154 9.15 -4.38 10.96
C LYS A 154 8.20 -5.39 10.31
N PHE A 155 7.25 -4.93 9.50
CA PHE A 155 6.29 -5.81 8.82
C PHE A 155 6.83 -6.38 7.50
N SER A 156 7.78 -5.69 6.85
CA SER A 156 8.40 -6.10 5.60
C SER A 156 8.86 -7.57 5.60
N PRO A 157 9.61 -8.09 6.59
CA PRO A 157 10.04 -9.50 6.60
C PRO A 157 8.88 -10.51 6.59
N VAL A 158 7.71 -10.11 7.08
CA VAL A 158 6.52 -10.98 7.18
C VAL A 158 5.72 -10.97 5.88
N PHE A 159 5.54 -9.79 5.28
CA PHE A 159 4.57 -9.57 4.22
C PHE A 159 5.18 -9.37 2.83
N ASP A 160 6.43 -8.89 2.71
CA ASP A 160 7.02 -8.48 1.42
C ASP A 160 6.96 -9.57 0.36
N LYS A 161 7.27 -10.82 0.70
CA LYS A 161 7.24 -11.90 -0.29
C LYS A 161 5.83 -12.14 -0.84
N ALA A 162 4.82 -12.10 0.02
CA ALA A 162 3.43 -12.26 -0.40
C ALA A 162 2.95 -11.05 -1.20
N VAL A 163 3.33 -9.84 -0.77
CA VAL A 163 3.05 -8.58 -1.46
C VAL A 163 3.78 -8.56 -2.81
N GLN A 164 5.08 -8.87 -2.84
CA GLN A 164 5.86 -8.93 -4.07
C GLN A 164 5.34 -9.98 -5.05
N GLN A 165 4.94 -11.16 -4.60
CA GLN A 165 4.34 -12.15 -5.48
C GLN A 165 3.01 -11.66 -6.05
N THR A 166 2.21 -10.93 -5.26
CA THR A 166 0.98 -10.32 -5.73
C THR A 166 1.28 -9.19 -6.73
N ILE A 167 2.31 -8.37 -6.45
CA ILE A 167 2.76 -7.28 -7.33
C ILE A 167 3.43 -7.82 -8.60
N ASN A 168 4.24 -8.88 -8.52
CA ASN A 168 4.85 -9.51 -9.70
C ASN A 168 3.81 -10.12 -10.65
N ASN A 169 2.62 -10.44 -10.14
CA ASN A 169 1.47 -10.80 -10.98
C ASN A 169 0.80 -9.56 -11.63
N LEU A 170 1.21 -8.34 -11.24
CA LEU A 170 0.68 -7.06 -11.70
C LEU A 170 1.73 -6.23 -12.47
N THR A 171 2.91 -6.79 -12.75
CA THR A 171 3.92 -6.20 -13.63
C THR A 171 4.29 -7.19 -14.73
N ILE A 172 4.42 -6.71 -15.95
CA ILE A 172 4.87 -7.52 -17.10
C ILE A 172 6.29 -7.11 -17.43
N HIS A 173 7.18 -8.08 -17.56
CA HIS A 173 8.59 -7.85 -17.86
C HIS A 173 8.76 -6.95 -19.09
N PRO A 174 9.60 -5.87 -19.03
CA PRO A 174 9.88 -5.05 -20.20
C PRO A 174 10.30 -5.91 -21.40
N ALA A 175 9.80 -5.58 -22.58
CA ALA A 175 10.04 -6.30 -23.82
C ALA A 175 9.56 -7.77 -23.86
N SER A 176 8.69 -8.20 -22.94
CA SER A 176 8.06 -9.52 -23.03
C SER A 176 6.76 -9.46 -23.86
N ASN A 177 6.43 -10.58 -24.49
CA ASN A 177 5.15 -10.76 -25.20
C ASN A 177 4.04 -11.28 -24.27
N GLU A 178 4.26 -11.23 -22.95
CA GLU A 178 3.27 -11.67 -21.98
C GLU A 178 2.05 -10.75 -22.01
N SER A 179 0.88 -11.34 -21.90
CA SER A 179 -0.39 -10.63 -21.79
C SER A 179 -1.24 -11.26 -20.72
N VAL A 180 -1.72 -10.47 -19.80
CA VAL A 180 -2.65 -10.89 -18.74
C VAL A 180 -4.04 -10.38 -19.09
N LYS A 181 -5.00 -11.29 -19.19
CA LYS A 181 -6.41 -10.91 -19.32
C LYS A 181 -6.92 -10.43 -17.97
N LEU A 182 -7.41 -9.20 -17.93
CA LEU A 182 -8.02 -8.65 -16.72
C LEU A 182 -9.47 -9.16 -16.58
N PRO A 183 -9.92 -9.47 -15.35
CA PRO A 183 -11.30 -9.89 -15.09
C PRO A 183 -12.31 -8.73 -15.09
N PHE A 184 -11.87 -7.54 -15.45
CA PHE A 184 -12.65 -6.29 -15.46
C PHE A 184 -12.31 -5.44 -16.68
N LYS A 185 -13.16 -4.46 -16.95
CA LYS A 185 -12.97 -3.38 -17.92
C LYS A 185 -13.44 -2.07 -17.31
N ASP A 186 -12.83 -0.98 -17.72
CA ASP A 186 -13.25 0.37 -17.37
C ASP A 186 -13.12 1.28 -18.58
N ASP A 187 -14.23 1.81 -19.07
CA ASP A 187 -14.26 2.69 -20.23
C ASP A 187 -14.05 4.17 -19.85
N HIS A 188 -14.09 4.50 -18.55
CA HIS A 188 -14.05 5.87 -18.03
C HIS A 188 -13.05 6.03 -16.86
N PRO A 189 -11.81 5.49 -16.94
CA PRO A 189 -10.84 5.68 -15.89
C PRO A 189 -10.42 7.15 -15.81
N GLU A 190 -10.19 7.65 -14.60
CA GLU A 190 -9.80 9.04 -14.35
C GLU A 190 -8.29 9.25 -14.57
N VAL A 191 -7.91 10.25 -15.36
CA VAL A 191 -6.49 10.65 -15.50
C VAL A 191 -6.01 11.31 -14.22
N ARG A 192 -4.89 10.84 -13.67
CA ARG A 192 -4.31 11.30 -12.41
C ARG A 192 -3.00 12.07 -12.64
N ALA A 193 -3.12 13.28 -13.22
CA ALA A 193 -1.97 14.16 -13.46
C ALA A 193 -1.19 14.52 -12.17
N ASP A 194 -1.87 14.53 -11.02
CA ASP A 194 -1.25 14.70 -9.70
C ASP A 194 -0.32 13.53 -9.34
N LEU A 195 -0.72 12.29 -9.65
CA LEU A 195 0.09 11.10 -9.40
C LEU A 195 1.20 10.93 -10.45
N GLU A 196 0.98 11.39 -11.69
CA GLU A 196 2.02 11.41 -12.73
C GLU A 196 3.20 12.30 -12.30
N ALA A 197 2.91 13.49 -11.78
CA ALA A 197 3.94 14.39 -11.24
C ALA A 197 4.68 13.76 -10.05
N GLN A 198 3.96 13.17 -9.10
CA GLN A 198 4.57 12.47 -7.95
C GLN A 198 5.40 11.26 -8.39
N MET A 199 4.98 10.50 -9.38
CA MET A 199 5.77 9.37 -9.93
C MET A 199 7.08 9.86 -10.54
N LEU A 200 7.07 11.00 -11.24
CA LEU A 200 8.29 11.59 -11.79
C LEU A 200 9.26 11.99 -10.66
N GLU A 201 8.75 12.54 -9.57
CA GLU A 201 9.57 12.86 -8.38
C GLU A 201 10.22 11.60 -7.82
N LEU A 202 9.44 10.53 -7.57
CA LEU A 202 9.95 9.25 -7.07
C LEU A 202 11.01 8.63 -8.00
N VAL A 203 10.77 8.62 -9.30
CA VAL A 203 11.75 8.14 -10.30
C VAL A 203 13.04 8.98 -10.24
N ASN A 204 12.91 10.28 -10.13
CA ASN A 204 14.07 11.18 -10.07
C ASN A 204 14.83 11.08 -8.76
N GLU A 205 14.18 10.86 -7.63
CA GLU A 205 14.84 10.56 -6.36
C GLU A 205 15.72 9.30 -6.47
N GLU A 206 15.21 8.22 -7.05
CA GLU A 206 15.96 6.99 -7.29
C GLU A 206 17.18 7.20 -8.19
N ARG A 207 17.05 8.03 -9.22
CA ARG A 207 18.14 8.39 -10.14
C ARG A 207 19.20 9.26 -9.47
N ILE A 208 18.79 10.32 -8.77
CA ILE A 208 19.69 11.25 -8.07
C ILE A 208 20.51 10.53 -7.01
N GLN A 209 19.88 9.66 -6.21
CA GLN A 209 20.57 8.85 -5.18
C GLN A 209 21.69 7.98 -5.77
N ARG A 210 21.62 7.67 -7.08
CA ARG A 210 22.61 6.86 -7.80
C ARG A 210 23.52 7.67 -8.74
N GLY A 211 23.50 9.01 -8.59
CA GLY A 211 24.36 9.92 -9.36
C GLY A 211 23.95 10.09 -10.84
N LEU A 212 22.71 9.70 -11.19
CA LEU A 212 22.17 9.87 -12.53
C LEU A 212 21.49 11.23 -12.67
N ARG A 213 21.44 11.74 -13.89
CA ARG A 213 20.68 12.96 -14.21
C ARG A 213 19.18 12.69 -14.04
N PRO A 214 18.40 13.62 -13.45
CA PRO A 214 16.96 13.50 -13.41
C PRO A 214 16.36 13.50 -14.82
N LEU A 215 15.27 12.77 -15.01
CA LEU A 215 14.48 12.79 -16.23
C LEU A 215 13.61 14.04 -16.26
N GLN A 216 13.44 14.60 -17.45
CA GLN A 216 12.47 15.66 -17.70
C GLN A 216 11.10 15.05 -18.04
N ALA A 217 10.02 15.72 -17.63
CA ALA A 217 8.68 15.35 -18.09
C ALA A 217 8.59 15.51 -19.61
N ASP A 218 7.93 14.55 -20.24
CA ASP A 218 7.72 14.52 -21.68
C ASP A 218 6.22 14.51 -22.01
N PRO A 219 5.61 15.66 -22.36
CA PRO A 219 4.19 15.73 -22.65
C PRO A 219 3.74 14.84 -23.83
N GLU A 220 4.56 14.70 -24.89
CA GLU A 220 4.24 13.86 -26.05
C GLU A 220 4.16 12.39 -25.65
N MET A 221 5.16 11.93 -24.87
CA MET A 221 5.19 10.56 -24.35
C MET A 221 4.12 10.33 -23.28
N THR A 222 3.73 11.36 -22.52
CA THR A 222 2.62 11.27 -21.54
C THR A 222 1.30 10.92 -22.23
N GLU A 223 1.02 11.53 -23.39
CA GLU A 223 -0.21 11.19 -24.14
C GLU A 223 -0.15 9.74 -24.68
N VAL A 224 1.00 9.26 -25.12
CA VAL A 224 1.18 7.85 -25.53
C VAL A 224 0.94 6.92 -24.34
N ALA A 225 1.51 7.23 -23.18
CA ALA A 225 1.37 6.46 -21.95
C ALA A 225 -0.08 6.42 -21.47
N ARG A 226 -0.77 7.58 -21.44
CA ARG A 226 -2.19 7.66 -21.07
C ARG A 226 -3.08 6.89 -22.03
N ALA A 227 -2.84 7.01 -23.34
CA ALA A 227 -3.60 6.29 -24.35
C ALA A 227 -3.47 4.78 -24.18
N HIS A 228 -2.27 4.26 -23.90
CA HIS A 228 -2.06 2.84 -23.67
C HIS A 228 -2.69 2.36 -22.36
N SER A 229 -2.53 3.09 -21.25
CA SER A 229 -3.21 2.80 -19.99
C SER A 229 -4.73 2.75 -20.14
N LYS A 230 -5.30 3.67 -20.93
CA LYS A 230 -6.73 3.69 -21.24
C LYS A 230 -7.16 2.49 -22.08
N ASP A 231 -6.40 2.13 -23.10
CA ASP A 231 -6.69 0.97 -23.96
C ASP A 231 -6.69 -0.34 -23.16
N MET A 232 -5.71 -0.50 -22.25
CA MET A 232 -5.64 -1.64 -21.36
C MET A 232 -6.89 -1.76 -20.46
N PHE A 233 -7.35 -0.67 -19.85
CA PHE A 233 -8.57 -0.66 -19.04
C PHE A 233 -9.82 -0.95 -19.87
N ALA A 234 -9.99 -0.24 -20.99
CA ALA A 234 -11.20 -0.35 -21.82
C ALA A 234 -11.37 -1.76 -22.40
N ARG A 235 -10.26 -2.42 -22.73
CA ARG A 235 -10.29 -3.73 -23.39
C ARG A 235 -10.05 -4.90 -22.45
N GLY A 236 -9.66 -4.63 -21.19
CA GLY A 236 -9.48 -5.65 -20.14
C GLY A 236 -8.27 -6.53 -20.37
N TYR A 237 -7.12 -5.94 -20.72
CA TYR A 237 -5.84 -6.63 -20.79
C TYR A 237 -4.73 -5.83 -20.11
N PHE A 238 -3.62 -6.48 -19.81
CA PHE A 238 -2.42 -5.83 -19.28
C PHE A 238 -1.20 -6.42 -20.01
N ALA A 239 -0.57 -5.64 -20.91
CA ALA A 239 0.51 -6.07 -21.77
C ALA A 239 1.24 -4.88 -22.41
N HIS A 240 2.51 -5.10 -22.82
CA HIS A 240 3.25 -4.15 -23.66
C HIS A 240 2.69 -4.06 -25.09
N PHE A 241 2.19 -5.16 -25.60
CA PHE A 241 1.59 -5.24 -26.93
C PHE A 241 0.07 -5.14 -26.86
N THR A 242 -0.52 -4.39 -27.79
CA THR A 242 -1.99 -4.40 -27.93
C THR A 242 -2.46 -5.76 -28.44
N PRO A 243 -3.77 -6.10 -28.29
CA PRO A 243 -4.31 -7.34 -28.86
C PRO A 243 -4.10 -7.51 -30.37
N GLU A 244 -3.86 -6.42 -31.11
CA GLU A 244 -3.51 -6.42 -32.54
C GLU A 244 -2.00 -6.59 -32.78
N GLY A 245 -1.18 -6.70 -31.71
CA GLY A 245 0.26 -6.86 -31.79
C GLY A 245 1.06 -5.57 -31.95
N LYS A 246 0.47 -4.39 -31.72
CA LYS A 246 1.20 -3.11 -31.74
C LYS A 246 2.10 -3.00 -30.52
N SER A 247 3.39 -2.79 -30.75
CA SER A 247 4.40 -2.58 -29.71
C SER A 247 4.36 -1.16 -29.12
N PRO A 248 5.07 -0.89 -28.03
CA PRO A 248 5.31 0.48 -27.54
C PRO A 248 5.88 1.40 -28.63
N PHE A 249 6.82 0.90 -29.42
CA PHE A 249 7.45 1.65 -30.50
C PHE A 249 6.45 2.00 -31.61
N ASP A 250 5.55 1.09 -31.99
CA ASP A 250 4.49 1.38 -32.96
C ASP A 250 3.54 2.46 -32.47
N ARG A 251 3.29 2.54 -31.14
CA ARG A 251 2.47 3.60 -30.54
C ARG A 251 3.18 4.95 -30.55
N MET A 252 4.49 4.96 -30.26
CA MET A 252 5.32 6.17 -30.34
C MET A 252 5.40 6.69 -31.77
N ASP A 253 5.64 5.80 -32.75
CA ASP A 253 5.70 6.14 -34.16
C ASP A 253 4.36 6.68 -34.70
N ALA A 254 3.26 6.06 -34.30
CA ALA A 254 1.91 6.54 -34.64
C ALA A 254 1.59 7.93 -34.05
N ALA A 255 2.20 8.26 -32.90
CA ALA A 255 2.12 9.59 -32.29
C ALA A 255 3.18 10.56 -32.82
N HIS A 256 3.96 10.18 -33.84
CA HIS A 256 5.06 10.97 -34.41
C HIS A 256 6.14 11.42 -33.42
N VAL A 257 6.33 10.65 -32.34
CA VAL A 257 7.35 10.94 -31.32
C VAL A 257 8.73 10.49 -31.83
N GLN A 258 9.69 11.41 -31.79
CA GLN A 258 11.07 11.15 -32.22
C GLN A 258 11.89 10.57 -31.05
N TYR A 259 12.59 9.47 -31.28
CA TYR A 259 13.50 8.84 -30.32
C TYR A 259 14.63 8.10 -31.03
N SER A 260 15.78 7.96 -30.38
CA SER A 260 16.82 7.02 -30.82
C SER A 260 16.94 5.84 -29.86
N THR A 261 16.52 6.02 -28.63
CA THR A 261 16.41 4.99 -27.60
C THR A 261 15.13 5.22 -26.82
N ALA A 262 14.34 4.17 -26.64
CA ALA A 262 13.10 4.22 -25.91
C ALA A 262 12.87 2.93 -25.08
N GLY A 263 12.00 3.00 -24.10
CA GLY A 263 11.62 1.87 -23.25
C GLY A 263 10.30 2.11 -22.55
N GLU A 264 9.63 1.04 -22.16
CA GLU A 264 8.35 1.08 -21.46
C GLU A 264 8.39 0.28 -20.16
N ASN A 265 7.79 0.81 -19.13
CA ASN A 265 7.43 0.10 -17.91
C ASN A 265 5.91 0.14 -17.71
N LEU A 266 5.35 -0.97 -17.26
CA LEU A 266 3.94 -1.10 -16.94
C LEU A 266 3.74 -1.61 -15.52
N ALA A 267 2.78 -1.01 -14.80
CA ALA A 267 2.31 -1.51 -13.52
C ALA A 267 0.80 -1.34 -13.36
N LEU A 268 0.16 -2.31 -12.71
CA LEU A 268 -1.21 -2.21 -12.23
C LEU A 268 -1.19 -2.39 -10.71
N ALA A 269 -1.56 -1.37 -9.96
CA ALA A 269 -1.41 -1.37 -8.50
C ALA A 269 -2.46 -0.50 -7.82
N HIS A 270 -2.76 -0.77 -6.56
CA HIS A 270 -3.76 -0.01 -5.80
C HIS A 270 -3.27 1.35 -5.28
N SER A 271 -1.96 1.60 -5.31
CA SER A 271 -1.40 2.91 -4.93
C SER A 271 -0.12 3.21 -5.72
N LEU A 272 0.24 4.51 -5.77
CA LEU A 272 1.44 5.00 -6.42
C LEU A 272 2.70 4.36 -5.83
N SER A 273 2.79 4.29 -4.50
CA SER A 273 3.93 3.70 -3.79
C SER A 273 4.09 2.21 -4.12
N ILE A 274 2.98 1.44 -4.19
CA ILE A 274 3.03 0.03 -4.57
C ILE A 274 3.50 -0.11 -6.02
N ALA A 275 3.00 0.73 -6.95
CA ALA A 275 3.44 0.73 -8.34
C ALA A 275 4.95 1.01 -8.46
N HIS A 276 5.42 2.09 -7.84
CA HIS A 276 6.83 2.49 -7.88
C HIS A 276 7.75 1.43 -7.28
N ASN A 277 7.42 0.94 -6.09
CA ASN A 277 8.20 -0.10 -5.41
C ASN A 277 8.21 -1.41 -6.22
N GLY A 278 7.09 -1.78 -6.85
CA GLY A 278 7.01 -2.94 -7.74
C GLY A 278 7.95 -2.81 -8.94
N LEU A 279 7.96 -1.65 -9.60
CA LEU A 279 8.86 -1.36 -10.71
C LEU A 279 10.33 -1.37 -10.27
N MET A 280 10.65 -0.76 -9.12
CA MET A 280 12.03 -0.73 -8.59
C MET A 280 12.52 -2.09 -8.10
N ASN A 281 11.65 -2.97 -7.62
CA ASN A 281 12.01 -4.32 -7.19
C ASN A 281 12.16 -5.31 -8.37
N SER A 282 11.63 -4.98 -9.54
CA SER A 282 11.80 -5.76 -10.77
C SER A 282 13.08 -5.34 -11.49
N PRO A 283 14.07 -6.24 -11.72
CA PRO A 283 15.33 -5.89 -12.35
C PRO A 283 15.18 -5.22 -13.72
N GLY A 284 14.25 -5.68 -14.57
CA GLY A 284 14.01 -5.13 -15.90
C GLY A 284 13.43 -3.71 -15.85
N HIS A 285 12.38 -3.49 -15.05
CA HIS A 285 11.77 -2.16 -14.91
C HIS A 285 12.73 -1.16 -14.25
N ARG A 286 13.45 -1.59 -13.21
CA ARG A 286 14.49 -0.79 -12.58
C ARG A 286 15.60 -0.41 -13.57
N ALA A 287 15.98 -1.30 -14.48
CA ALA A 287 16.96 -1.00 -15.49
C ALA A 287 16.50 0.13 -16.44
N ASN A 288 15.22 0.20 -16.79
CA ASN A 288 14.66 1.33 -17.54
C ASN A 288 14.69 2.62 -16.70
N ILE A 289 14.21 2.59 -15.44
CA ILE A 289 14.22 3.76 -14.55
C ILE A 289 15.64 4.33 -14.39
N LEU A 290 16.64 3.46 -14.28
CA LEU A 290 18.04 3.84 -14.03
C LEU A 290 18.90 3.89 -15.31
N ASN A 291 18.30 3.80 -16.50
CA ASN A 291 19.04 3.86 -17.74
C ASN A 291 19.64 5.27 -17.96
N PRO A 292 20.98 5.42 -18.05
CA PRO A 292 21.60 6.73 -18.25
C PRO A 292 21.37 7.31 -19.66
N ALA A 293 20.96 6.48 -20.64
CA ALA A 293 20.65 6.92 -21.99
C ALA A 293 19.33 7.67 -22.09
N PHE A 294 18.43 7.51 -21.11
CA PHE A 294 17.15 8.23 -21.09
C PHE A 294 17.32 9.63 -20.47
N GLY A 295 16.74 10.62 -21.15
CA GLY A 295 16.69 12.03 -20.71
C GLY A 295 15.28 12.49 -20.34
N ARG A 296 14.24 11.80 -20.81
CA ARG A 296 12.84 12.18 -20.67
C ARG A 296 11.98 10.97 -20.34
N VAL A 297 10.82 11.22 -19.71
CA VAL A 297 9.80 10.22 -19.46
C VAL A 297 8.40 10.82 -19.56
N GLY A 298 7.53 10.16 -20.30
CA GLY A 298 6.08 10.38 -20.23
C GLY A 298 5.46 9.37 -19.27
N ILE A 299 4.68 9.83 -18.34
CA ILE A 299 4.00 9.01 -17.35
C ILE A 299 2.50 9.17 -17.56
N GLY A 300 1.81 8.05 -17.76
CA GLY A 300 0.35 7.99 -17.86
C GLY A 300 -0.21 7.16 -16.72
N ILE A 301 -0.94 7.80 -15.81
CA ILE A 301 -1.61 7.14 -14.68
C ILE A 301 -3.10 7.35 -14.78
N LEU A 302 -3.83 6.24 -14.95
CA LEU A 302 -5.27 6.21 -14.94
C LEU A 302 -5.79 5.46 -13.72
N ASP A 303 -6.79 6.02 -13.07
CA ASP A 303 -7.42 5.46 -11.87
C ASP A 303 -8.75 4.79 -12.25
N GLY A 304 -8.81 3.48 -12.15
CA GLY A 304 -10.02 2.67 -12.33
C GLY A 304 -10.75 2.41 -11.00
N GLY A 305 -10.53 3.24 -9.97
CA GLY A 305 -11.18 3.11 -8.67
C GLY A 305 -10.86 1.80 -7.96
N PHE A 306 -11.84 0.91 -7.87
CA PHE A 306 -11.67 -0.41 -7.26
C PHE A 306 -10.60 -1.25 -7.99
N TYR A 307 -10.40 -1.02 -9.29
CA TYR A 307 -9.43 -1.78 -10.10
C TYR A 307 -7.99 -1.27 -9.96
N GLY A 308 -7.79 -0.15 -9.26
CA GLY A 308 -6.48 0.45 -9.00
C GLY A 308 -5.97 1.38 -10.10
N LEU A 309 -4.68 1.66 -10.03
CA LEU A 309 -3.97 2.55 -10.94
C LEU A 309 -3.31 1.74 -12.06
N MET A 310 -3.64 2.04 -13.32
CA MET A 310 -2.90 1.60 -14.49
C MET A 310 -1.80 2.62 -14.76
N VAL A 311 -0.56 2.18 -14.70
CA VAL A 311 0.63 3.03 -14.83
C VAL A 311 1.42 2.60 -16.05
N SER A 312 1.65 3.52 -16.97
CA SER A 312 2.61 3.38 -18.06
C SER A 312 3.70 4.45 -17.93
N GLN A 313 4.96 4.06 -18.00
CA GLN A 313 6.12 4.94 -18.06
C GLN A 313 6.80 4.74 -19.42
N GLU A 314 6.79 5.76 -20.26
CA GLU A 314 7.41 5.75 -21.59
C GLU A 314 8.67 6.60 -21.56
N PHE A 315 9.81 5.95 -21.70
CA PHE A 315 11.13 6.58 -21.63
C PHE A 315 11.69 6.85 -23.02
N ARG A 316 12.40 7.99 -23.19
CA ARG A 316 13.26 8.25 -24.35
C ARG A 316 14.50 9.08 -24.00
N ASN A 317 15.44 9.16 -24.94
CA ASN A 317 16.63 10.03 -24.90
C ASN A 317 16.27 11.50 -25.13
#